data_a1d4430202f28503ffb8bda2385051bc
#
_entry.id   a1d4430202f28503ffb8bda2385051bc
#
_cell.length_a   1.000
_cell.length_b   1.000
_cell.length_c   1.000
_cell.angle_alpha   90.00
_cell.angle_beta   90.00
_cell.angle_gamma   90.00
#
_symmetry.space_group_name_H-M   'P 1'
#
loop_
_entity.id
_entity.type
_entity.pdbx_description
1 polymer ?
#
loop_
_entity_poly.entity_id
_entity_poly.type
_entity_poly.pdbx_seq_one_letter_code
_entity_poly.pdbx_strand_id
1 'polypeptide(L)'
;MQTPEEFLEANGLETRTIDRAGLVAAFQKEMEAGLAGEPSSLKMIPTFTSPYGEVTKDTPVTVLDAGGTNFRAGTVTIPSDGSEIKIEHVEKGEMPGAKSYVSQEDFYAVLTGHVQRCAPFVKDNAVGFCFSYPAEASAEGDAKLLHWTKQIQAPEIVGQWVGAEMAKRLDPKPSKITVVNDTVATLLAGKAVEKDVHYSAYLGFILGTGTNVAYIEKNENIGKLKDAPAGFMAINTESGGFNKIAQSKFDEAMDKKSADCGTQRFEKMIAGAYLGRIGLEVFKAAAREGFFSDEAKAAVLQLGALESYDLDNFCAMHDNGKPNPLLEVFTDEKDRATARRLATPVFERAAILTAIHLAAFIIKTGGGTDPYAPVNVCIDGSTYYKTRAVSFPEIVKRELDAMLSARNISYALTVCPDCAPMVGAAVAALLK
;
A
#
# COMPACT_ATOMS: atom_id res chain seq x y z
N MET A 1 8.23 21.90 34.22
CA MET A 1 8.02 20.52 33.70
C MET A 1 7.73 20.69 32.22
N GLN A 2 8.43 19.98 31.38
CA GLN A 2 8.26 20.03 29.92
C GLN A 2 6.84 19.59 29.53
N THR A 3 6.24 20.23 28.53
CA THR A 3 4.93 19.78 28.03
C THR A 3 5.07 18.57 27.10
N PRO A 4 4.00 17.78 26.86
CA PRO A 4 4.03 16.71 25.87
C PRO A 4 4.50 17.16 24.48
N GLU A 5 4.07 18.33 24.03
CA GLU A 5 4.43 18.91 22.74
C GLU A 5 5.93 19.25 22.67
N GLU A 6 6.47 19.94 23.68
CA GLU A 6 7.91 20.23 23.77
C GLU A 6 8.77 18.95 23.83
N PHE A 7 8.27 17.90 24.51
CA PHE A 7 8.93 16.60 24.54
C PHE A 7 8.97 15.93 23.15
N LEU A 8 7.87 15.94 22.44
CA LEU A 8 7.80 15.36 21.09
C LEU A 8 8.72 16.11 20.12
N GLU A 9 8.69 17.44 20.16
CA GLU A 9 9.56 18.30 19.35
C GLU A 9 11.04 18.02 19.63
N ALA A 10 11.46 18.00 20.89
CA ALA A 10 12.84 17.71 21.28
C ALA A 10 13.33 16.31 20.86
N ASN A 11 12.40 15.41 20.55
CA ASN A 11 12.69 14.07 20.04
C ASN A 11 12.42 13.91 18.53
N GLY A 12 12.13 15.00 17.82
CA GLY A 12 11.97 15.01 16.37
C GLY A 12 10.62 14.49 15.86
N LEU A 13 9.63 14.29 16.75
CA LEU A 13 8.27 13.99 16.33
C LEU A 13 7.43 15.26 16.40
N GLU A 14 7.52 16.05 15.33
CA GLU A 14 6.79 17.29 15.18
C GLU A 14 6.03 17.29 13.84
N THR A 15 4.86 17.93 13.86
CA THR A 15 3.98 18.01 12.68
C THR A 15 4.03 19.36 11.98
N ARG A 16 4.40 20.43 12.73
CA ARG A 16 4.31 21.81 12.27
C ARG A 16 5.45 22.23 11.32
N THR A 17 6.68 21.78 11.61
CA THR A 17 7.90 22.19 10.90
C THR A 17 8.32 21.24 9.77
N ILE A 18 7.49 20.22 9.46
CA ILE A 18 7.77 19.34 8.33
C ILE A 18 7.91 20.18 7.05
N ASP A 19 9.08 20.10 6.42
CA ASP A 19 9.34 20.75 5.13
C ASP A 19 8.63 20.00 3.99
N ARG A 20 7.39 20.38 3.74
CA ARG A 20 6.53 19.78 2.73
C ARG A 20 7.11 19.91 1.32
N ALA A 21 7.59 21.09 0.98
CA ALA A 21 8.12 21.37 -0.35
C ALA A 21 9.44 20.63 -0.61
N GLY A 22 10.34 20.63 0.37
CA GLY A 22 11.60 19.89 0.29
C GLY A 22 11.40 18.39 0.19
N LEU A 23 10.45 17.82 0.93
CA LEU A 23 10.13 16.38 0.84
C LEU A 23 9.48 16.02 -0.50
N VAL A 24 8.56 16.82 -1.03
CA VAL A 24 8.01 16.62 -2.39
C VAL A 24 9.13 16.61 -3.42
N ALA A 25 10.04 17.59 -3.38
CA ALA A 25 11.17 17.65 -4.29
C ALA A 25 12.12 16.44 -4.13
N ALA A 26 12.34 15.98 -2.90
CA ALA A 26 13.18 14.80 -2.63
C ALA A 26 12.54 13.53 -3.19
N PHE A 27 11.22 13.34 -3.04
CA PHE A 27 10.51 12.23 -3.68
C PHE A 27 10.68 12.26 -5.20
N GLN A 28 10.46 13.41 -5.83
CA GLN A 28 10.59 13.56 -7.29
C GLN A 28 12.00 13.22 -7.77
N LYS A 29 13.03 13.69 -7.06
CA LYS A 29 14.42 13.36 -7.38
C LYS A 29 14.70 11.86 -7.30
N GLU A 30 14.21 11.19 -6.26
CA GLU A 30 14.36 9.73 -6.11
C GLU A 30 13.58 8.98 -7.21
N MET A 31 12.39 9.47 -7.62
CA MET A 31 11.66 8.89 -8.75
C MET A 31 12.46 8.98 -10.06
N GLU A 32 13.02 10.16 -10.35
CA GLU A 32 13.82 10.38 -11.56
C GLU A 32 15.05 9.48 -11.58
N ALA A 33 15.80 9.42 -10.49
CA ALA A 33 16.95 8.52 -10.35
C ALA A 33 16.54 7.05 -10.53
N GLY A 34 15.44 6.63 -9.90
CA GLY A 34 14.93 5.26 -10.02
C GLY A 34 14.47 4.91 -11.44
N LEU A 35 13.85 5.84 -12.18
CA LEU A 35 13.48 5.65 -13.60
C LEU A 35 14.71 5.60 -14.51
N ALA A 36 15.75 6.38 -14.20
CA ALA A 36 17.00 6.38 -14.95
C ALA A 36 17.85 5.10 -14.72
N GLY A 37 17.53 4.32 -13.68
CA GLY A 37 18.34 3.17 -13.26
C GLY A 37 19.54 3.56 -12.41
N GLU A 38 19.54 4.78 -11.88
CA GLU A 38 20.53 5.28 -10.93
C GLU A 38 20.21 4.83 -9.50
N PRO A 39 21.16 4.91 -8.56
CA PRO A 39 20.92 4.60 -7.16
C PRO A 39 19.77 5.45 -6.58
N SER A 40 18.70 4.80 -6.16
CA SER A 40 17.50 5.41 -5.59
C SER A 40 16.92 4.55 -4.48
N SER A 41 16.26 5.19 -3.53
CA SER A 41 15.45 4.51 -2.51
C SER A 41 14.09 4.05 -3.05
N LEU A 42 13.67 4.56 -4.20
CA LEU A 42 12.47 4.15 -4.92
C LEU A 42 12.84 3.20 -6.06
N LYS A 43 12.29 2.00 -6.06
CA LYS A 43 12.64 1.00 -7.08
C LYS A 43 12.13 1.35 -8.47
N MET A 44 11.00 2.07 -8.57
CA MET A 44 10.39 2.51 -9.83
C MET A 44 10.31 1.38 -10.86
N ILE A 45 9.70 0.25 -10.49
CA ILE A 45 9.68 -1.00 -11.27
C ILE A 45 8.74 -0.84 -12.48
N PRO A 46 9.23 -0.96 -13.73
CA PRO A 46 8.40 -1.05 -14.91
C PRO A 46 7.56 -2.32 -14.88
N THR A 47 6.26 -2.21 -15.15
CA THR A 47 5.36 -3.37 -15.06
C THR A 47 4.96 -3.92 -16.43
N PHE A 48 5.33 -3.24 -17.50
CA PHE A 48 4.93 -3.55 -18.88
C PHE A 48 3.41 -3.61 -19.08
N THR A 49 2.63 -3.15 -18.12
CA THR A 49 1.17 -3.09 -18.19
C THR A 49 0.78 -1.70 -18.66
N SER A 50 0.26 -1.61 -19.90
CA SER A 50 -0.30 -0.36 -20.42
C SER A 50 -1.74 -0.19 -19.93
N PRO A 51 -2.07 0.86 -19.19
CA PRO A 51 -3.45 1.07 -18.73
C PRO A 51 -4.37 1.66 -19.81
N TYR A 52 -3.85 2.02 -20.97
CA TYR A 52 -4.61 2.65 -22.07
C TYR A 52 -5.06 1.67 -23.17
N GLY A 53 -4.87 0.36 -22.97
CA GLY A 53 -5.41 -0.66 -23.83
C GLY A 53 -6.94 -0.77 -23.74
N GLU A 54 -7.55 -1.36 -24.76
CA GLU A 54 -8.96 -1.72 -24.74
C GLU A 54 -9.20 -2.91 -23.80
N VAL A 55 -10.13 -2.76 -22.85
CA VAL A 55 -10.52 -3.85 -21.93
C VAL A 55 -11.69 -4.61 -22.53
N THR A 56 -11.55 -5.91 -22.70
CA THR A 56 -12.64 -6.79 -23.14
C THR A 56 -13.76 -6.77 -22.08
N LYS A 57 -14.97 -6.38 -22.49
CA LYS A 57 -16.16 -6.28 -21.63
C LYS A 57 -17.03 -7.53 -21.74
N ASP A 58 -17.94 -7.71 -20.79
CA ASP A 58 -18.96 -8.77 -20.73
C ASP A 58 -18.39 -10.20 -20.81
N THR A 59 -17.10 -10.34 -20.54
CA THR A 59 -16.40 -11.63 -20.56
C THR A 59 -15.88 -11.94 -19.17
N PRO A 60 -16.37 -13.01 -18.51
CA PRO A 60 -15.82 -13.45 -17.23
C PRO A 60 -14.39 -13.95 -17.39
N VAL A 61 -13.51 -13.56 -16.50
CA VAL A 61 -12.11 -13.97 -16.43
C VAL A 61 -11.80 -14.54 -15.05
N THR A 62 -10.97 -15.58 -15.01
CA THR A 62 -10.48 -16.11 -13.73
C THR A 62 -9.48 -15.16 -13.10
N VAL A 63 -9.62 -14.93 -11.80
CA VAL A 63 -8.69 -14.08 -11.05
C VAL A 63 -8.17 -14.76 -9.80
N LEU A 64 -6.91 -14.49 -9.48
CA LEU A 64 -6.27 -14.82 -8.20
C LEU A 64 -5.79 -13.53 -7.53
N ASP A 65 -5.89 -13.49 -6.20
CA ASP A 65 -5.32 -12.44 -5.37
C ASP A 65 -4.58 -13.08 -4.20
N ALA A 66 -3.24 -13.01 -4.26
CA ALA A 66 -2.34 -13.50 -3.23
C ALA A 66 -1.71 -12.33 -2.47
N GLY A 67 -2.49 -11.78 -1.51
CA GLY A 67 -2.17 -10.52 -0.83
C GLY A 67 -1.37 -10.63 0.47
N GLY A 68 -1.20 -11.83 1.02
CA GLY A 68 -0.55 -11.96 2.33
C GLY A 68 -0.54 -13.39 2.84
N THR A 69 -1.14 -13.61 4.01
CA THR A 69 -1.32 -14.96 4.59
C THR A 69 -2.53 -15.68 4.02
N ASN A 70 -3.39 -14.98 3.28
CA ASN A 70 -4.57 -15.53 2.63
C ASN A 70 -4.53 -15.20 1.14
N PHE A 71 -5.22 -16.00 0.35
CA PHE A 71 -5.48 -15.71 -1.04
C PHE A 71 -6.97 -15.87 -1.38
N ARG A 72 -7.37 -15.29 -2.49
CA ARG A 72 -8.71 -15.40 -3.05
C ARG A 72 -8.62 -15.81 -4.52
N ALA A 73 -9.56 -16.62 -4.96
CA ALA A 73 -9.77 -16.93 -6.37
C ALA A 73 -11.23 -16.74 -6.70
N GLY A 74 -11.55 -16.38 -7.94
CA GLY A 74 -12.92 -16.21 -8.38
C GLY A 74 -12.99 -15.80 -9.84
N THR A 75 -14.18 -15.42 -10.28
CA THR A 75 -14.40 -14.85 -11.62
C THR A 75 -14.81 -13.40 -11.52
N VAL A 76 -14.31 -12.58 -12.44
CA VAL A 76 -14.66 -11.17 -12.56
C VAL A 76 -15.16 -10.89 -13.96
N THR A 77 -16.28 -10.16 -14.06
CA THR A 77 -16.81 -9.65 -15.34
C THR A 77 -16.95 -8.13 -15.24
N ILE A 78 -16.40 -7.43 -16.24
CA ILE A 78 -16.51 -5.98 -16.36
C ILE A 78 -17.61 -5.68 -17.40
N PRO A 79 -18.79 -5.15 -16.96
CA PRO A 79 -19.92 -4.90 -17.86
C PRO A 79 -19.65 -3.77 -18.85
N SER A 80 -20.19 -3.88 -20.07
CA SER A 80 -20.11 -2.82 -21.09
C SER A 80 -21.10 -1.68 -20.86
N ASP A 81 -22.18 -1.95 -20.16
CA ASP A 81 -23.26 -0.99 -19.86
C ASP A 81 -22.97 -0.07 -18.66
N GLY A 82 -21.77 -0.18 -18.05
CA GLY A 82 -21.39 0.60 -16.88
C GLY A 82 -22.08 0.19 -15.58
N SER A 83 -22.77 -0.96 -15.56
CA SER A 83 -23.28 -1.55 -14.32
C SER A 83 -22.14 -1.99 -13.38
N GLU A 84 -22.48 -2.45 -12.19
CA GLU A 84 -21.47 -2.89 -11.20
C GLU A 84 -20.65 -4.08 -11.71
N ILE A 85 -19.35 -4.05 -11.41
CA ILE A 85 -18.43 -5.16 -11.70
C ILE A 85 -18.90 -6.40 -10.94
N LYS A 86 -19.08 -7.50 -11.65
CA LYS A 86 -19.52 -8.77 -11.05
C LYS A 86 -18.33 -9.57 -10.59
N ILE A 87 -18.30 -9.92 -9.32
CA ILE A 87 -17.30 -10.80 -8.71
C ILE A 87 -18.06 -12.03 -8.18
N GLU A 88 -17.82 -13.17 -8.79
CA GLU A 88 -18.59 -14.38 -8.55
C GLU A 88 -17.67 -15.57 -8.29
N HIS A 89 -18.24 -16.68 -7.78
CA HIS A 89 -17.51 -17.92 -7.52
C HIS A 89 -16.25 -17.73 -6.64
N VAL A 90 -16.33 -16.81 -5.67
CA VAL A 90 -15.19 -16.46 -4.83
C VAL A 90 -14.91 -17.55 -3.80
N GLU A 91 -13.71 -18.09 -3.88
CA GLU A 91 -13.14 -18.96 -2.85
C GLU A 91 -12.02 -18.22 -2.10
N LYS A 92 -11.92 -18.51 -0.81
CA LYS A 92 -10.85 -17.99 0.05
C LYS A 92 -10.04 -19.16 0.56
N GLY A 93 -8.74 -19.02 0.55
CA GLY A 93 -7.82 -20.01 1.05
C GLY A 93 -6.68 -19.38 1.84
N GLU A 94 -5.98 -20.21 2.58
CA GLU A 94 -4.74 -19.81 3.21
C GLU A 94 -3.61 -19.85 2.18
N MET A 95 -2.75 -18.83 2.19
CA MET A 95 -1.59 -18.79 1.29
C MET A 95 -0.66 -19.98 1.57
N PRO A 96 -0.33 -20.81 0.56
CA PRO A 96 0.61 -21.89 0.75
C PRO A 96 1.94 -21.40 1.33
N GLY A 97 2.42 -22.04 2.36
CA GLY A 97 3.63 -21.62 3.07
C GLY A 97 3.41 -20.60 4.20
N ALA A 98 2.18 -20.12 4.45
CA ALA A 98 1.93 -19.13 5.51
C ALA A 98 2.12 -19.70 6.93
N LYS A 99 1.86 -20.96 7.15
CA LYS A 99 2.00 -21.61 8.47
C LYS A 99 3.16 -22.59 8.57
N SER A 100 3.50 -23.25 7.48
CA SER A 100 4.53 -24.27 7.42
C SER A 100 5.20 -24.28 6.07
N TYR A 101 6.35 -24.91 5.99
CA TYR A 101 7.04 -25.15 4.71
C TYR A 101 6.11 -25.85 3.72
N VAL A 102 6.19 -25.41 2.47
CA VAL A 102 5.49 -26.02 1.33
C VAL A 102 6.48 -26.21 0.18
N SER A 103 6.40 -27.37 -0.48
CA SER A 103 7.18 -27.64 -1.69
C SER A 103 6.70 -26.80 -2.87
N GLN A 104 7.55 -26.67 -3.90
CA GLN A 104 7.14 -26.03 -5.15
C GLN A 104 5.91 -26.66 -5.76
N GLU A 105 5.83 -27.99 -5.77
CA GLU A 105 4.73 -28.73 -6.38
C GLU A 105 3.41 -28.47 -5.63
N ASP A 106 3.43 -28.59 -4.31
CA ASP A 106 2.23 -28.32 -3.48
C ASP A 106 1.80 -26.86 -3.54
N PHE A 107 2.77 -25.92 -3.58
CA PHE A 107 2.47 -24.50 -3.73
C PHE A 107 1.64 -24.23 -4.99
N TYR A 108 2.13 -24.69 -6.14
CA TYR A 108 1.42 -24.49 -7.41
C TYR A 108 0.16 -25.34 -7.51
N ALA A 109 0.13 -26.55 -6.95
CA ALA A 109 -1.07 -27.38 -6.95
C ALA A 109 -2.25 -26.69 -6.25
N VAL A 110 -2.01 -25.99 -5.13
CA VAL A 110 -3.05 -25.22 -4.44
C VAL A 110 -3.57 -24.10 -5.34
N LEU A 111 -2.67 -23.26 -5.92
CA LEU A 111 -3.08 -22.12 -6.74
C LEU A 111 -3.81 -22.56 -8.02
N THR A 112 -3.24 -23.55 -8.75
CA THR A 112 -3.84 -24.04 -9.99
C THR A 112 -5.16 -24.79 -9.74
N GLY A 113 -5.29 -25.49 -8.62
CA GLY A 113 -6.55 -26.12 -8.23
C GLY A 113 -7.70 -25.12 -8.09
N HIS A 114 -7.43 -23.90 -7.60
CA HIS A 114 -8.44 -22.86 -7.52
C HIS A 114 -8.78 -22.27 -8.91
N VAL A 115 -7.78 -22.08 -9.78
CA VAL A 115 -8.00 -21.67 -11.17
C VAL A 115 -8.88 -22.69 -11.91
N GLN A 116 -8.60 -23.98 -11.76
CA GLN A 116 -9.36 -25.05 -12.39
C GLN A 116 -10.83 -25.09 -11.92
N ARG A 117 -11.09 -24.77 -10.65
CA ARG A 117 -12.48 -24.68 -10.16
C ARG A 117 -13.25 -23.50 -10.75
N CYS A 118 -12.58 -22.42 -11.12
CA CYS A 118 -13.20 -21.31 -11.83
C CYS A 118 -13.40 -21.54 -13.34
N ALA A 119 -12.65 -22.48 -13.94
CA ALA A 119 -12.67 -22.73 -15.39
C ALA A 119 -14.05 -23.02 -16.00
N PRO A 120 -15.01 -23.73 -15.32
CA PRO A 120 -16.35 -23.93 -15.86
C PRO A 120 -17.19 -22.67 -16.07
N PHE A 121 -16.80 -21.56 -15.44
CA PHE A 121 -17.54 -20.29 -15.43
C PHE A 121 -16.95 -19.25 -16.40
N VAL A 122 -15.86 -19.55 -17.05
CA VAL A 122 -15.19 -18.64 -18.01
C VAL A 122 -15.17 -19.25 -19.41
N LYS A 123 -15.27 -18.38 -20.42
CA LYS A 123 -15.17 -18.79 -21.84
C LYS A 123 -13.74 -18.69 -22.38
N ASP A 124 -13.00 -17.70 -21.89
CA ASP A 124 -11.59 -17.51 -22.19
C ASP A 124 -10.77 -17.95 -20.98
N ASN A 125 -9.79 -18.81 -21.20
CA ASN A 125 -8.90 -19.29 -20.15
C ASN A 125 -7.84 -18.28 -19.70
N ALA A 126 -8.04 -16.98 -19.96
CA ALA A 126 -7.17 -15.94 -19.42
C ALA A 126 -7.26 -15.91 -17.89
N VAL A 127 -6.14 -15.66 -17.23
CA VAL A 127 -6.02 -15.58 -15.78
C VAL A 127 -5.37 -14.27 -15.39
N GLY A 128 -6.04 -13.49 -14.53
CA GLY A 128 -5.46 -12.35 -13.84
C GLY A 128 -4.93 -12.76 -12.48
N PHE A 129 -3.69 -12.41 -12.15
CA PHE A 129 -3.07 -12.78 -10.90
C PHE A 129 -2.49 -11.54 -10.19
N CYS A 130 -3.16 -11.08 -9.15
CA CYS A 130 -2.60 -10.09 -8.22
C CYS A 130 -1.64 -10.81 -7.25
N PHE A 131 -0.36 -10.44 -7.34
CA PHE A 131 0.71 -11.06 -6.58
C PHE A 131 1.46 -10.01 -5.76
N SER A 132 1.09 -9.87 -4.48
CA SER A 132 1.53 -8.78 -3.59
C SER A 132 2.85 -9.09 -2.89
N TYR A 133 3.84 -9.53 -3.66
CA TYR A 133 5.20 -9.81 -3.19
C TYR A 133 6.23 -9.13 -4.09
N PRO A 134 7.44 -8.83 -3.57
CA PRO A 134 8.52 -8.24 -4.37
C PRO A 134 8.87 -9.12 -5.56
N ALA A 135 8.62 -8.62 -6.76
CA ALA A 135 8.81 -9.36 -8.00
C ALA A 135 9.35 -8.45 -9.12
N GLU A 136 10.09 -9.06 -10.03
CA GLU A 136 10.50 -8.48 -11.31
C GLU A 136 9.41 -8.78 -12.34
N ALA A 137 8.92 -7.76 -13.05
CA ALA A 137 7.93 -7.95 -14.11
C ALA A 137 8.59 -8.22 -15.48
N SER A 138 7.94 -9.00 -16.32
CA SER A 138 8.35 -9.23 -17.70
C SER A 138 7.43 -8.56 -18.73
N ALA A 139 7.93 -8.38 -19.94
CA ALA A 139 7.16 -7.82 -21.04
C ALA A 139 5.97 -8.72 -21.47
N GLU A 140 6.03 -10.01 -21.16
CA GLU A 140 4.97 -10.99 -21.39
C GLU A 140 3.87 -10.95 -20.32
N GLY A 141 4.01 -10.07 -19.32
CA GLY A 141 3.04 -9.90 -18.25
C GLY A 141 3.17 -10.92 -17.12
N ASP A 142 4.35 -11.51 -16.94
CA ASP A 142 4.64 -12.42 -15.83
C ASP A 142 5.45 -11.70 -14.72
N ALA A 143 5.56 -12.32 -13.56
CA ALA A 143 6.33 -11.81 -12.44
C ALA A 143 7.27 -12.89 -11.87
N LYS A 144 8.55 -12.52 -11.66
CA LYS A 144 9.57 -13.35 -11.07
C LYS A 144 9.76 -12.97 -9.61
N LEU A 145 9.44 -13.89 -8.71
CA LEU A 145 9.57 -13.63 -7.27
C LEU A 145 11.03 -13.39 -6.87
N LEU A 146 11.31 -12.26 -6.24
CA LEU A 146 12.66 -11.91 -5.78
C LEU A 146 12.94 -12.46 -4.38
N HIS A 147 12.02 -12.30 -3.45
CA HIS A 147 12.08 -12.83 -2.10
C HIS A 147 10.68 -12.82 -1.46
N TRP A 148 10.48 -13.69 -0.50
CA TRP A 148 9.25 -13.68 0.27
C TRP A 148 9.24 -12.58 1.33
N THR A 149 8.09 -12.00 1.52
CA THR A 149 7.71 -11.17 2.68
C THR A 149 6.63 -11.89 3.48
N LYS A 150 6.20 -11.35 4.63
CA LYS A 150 5.08 -11.88 5.41
C LYS A 150 5.27 -13.35 5.90
N GLN A 151 6.51 -13.76 6.10
CA GLN A 151 6.91 -15.06 6.67
C GLN A 151 6.48 -16.31 5.88
N ILE A 152 6.28 -16.19 4.57
CA ILE A 152 5.95 -17.34 3.70
C ILE A 152 7.15 -18.32 3.62
N GLN A 153 6.87 -19.60 3.84
CA GLN A 153 7.85 -20.69 3.88
C GLN A 153 7.80 -21.53 2.60
N ALA A 154 8.06 -20.92 1.45
CA ALA A 154 8.11 -21.56 0.13
C ALA A 154 9.39 -21.13 -0.61
N PRO A 155 10.59 -21.49 -0.12
CA PRO A 155 11.87 -20.97 -0.65
C PRO A 155 12.13 -21.36 -2.11
N GLU A 156 11.58 -22.49 -2.57
CA GLU A 156 11.78 -23.00 -3.94
C GLU A 156 11.11 -22.11 -5.02
N ILE A 157 10.17 -21.23 -4.62
CA ILE A 157 9.49 -20.33 -5.55
C ILE A 157 10.33 -19.09 -5.86
N VAL A 158 11.30 -18.76 -5.00
CA VAL A 158 12.17 -17.60 -5.20
C VAL A 158 12.98 -17.78 -6.49
N GLY A 159 12.95 -16.75 -7.33
CA GLY A 159 13.61 -16.75 -8.63
C GLY A 159 12.79 -17.38 -9.77
N GLN A 160 11.55 -17.82 -9.50
CA GLN A 160 10.68 -18.40 -10.54
C GLN A 160 9.72 -17.35 -11.12
N TRP A 161 9.37 -17.51 -12.40
CA TRP A 161 8.30 -16.82 -13.08
C TRP A 161 6.97 -17.48 -12.74
N VAL A 162 6.22 -16.85 -11.83
CA VAL A 162 5.05 -17.51 -11.19
C VAL A 162 3.92 -17.81 -12.17
N GLY A 163 3.69 -16.94 -13.17
CA GLY A 163 2.70 -17.17 -14.22
C GLY A 163 3.07 -18.34 -15.12
N ALA A 164 4.31 -18.40 -15.59
CA ALA A 164 4.81 -19.49 -16.44
C ALA A 164 4.78 -20.85 -15.72
N GLU A 165 5.13 -20.88 -14.44
CA GLU A 165 5.07 -22.11 -13.65
C GLU A 165 3.63 -22.60 -13.42
N MET A 166 2.67 -21.69 -13.23
CA MET A 166 1.25 -22.04 -13.19
C MET A 166 0.75 -22.57 -14.54
N ALA A 167 1.11 -21.89 -15.64
CA ALA A 167 0.67 -22.30 -16.98
C ALA A 167 1.13 -23.72 -17.38
N LYS A 168 2.28 -24.19 -16.85
CA LYS A 168 2.75 -25.58 -17.08
C LYS A 168 1.86 -26.62 -16.44
N ARG A 169 1.11 -26.26 -15.37
CA ARG A 169 0.34 -27.17 -14.53
C ARG A 169 -1.17 -27.07 -14.76
N LEU A 170 -1.61 -26.14 -15.60
CA LEU A 170 -3.03 -25.98 -15.94
C LEU A 170 -3.39 -26.76 -17.20
N ASP A 171 -4.54 -27.47 -17.16
CA ASP A 171 -5.14 -28.15 -18.28
C ASP A 171 -6.65 -27.88 -18.30
N PRO A 172 -7.21 -27.24 -19.35
CA PRO A 172 -6.49 -26.73 -20.53
C PRO A 172 -5.53 -25.57 -20.19
N LYS A 173 -4.49 -25.41 -20.98
CA LYS A 173 -3.55 -24.30 -20.80
C LYS A 173 -4.28 -22.95 -20.92
N PRO A 174 -3.98 -21.97 -20.06
CA PRO A 174 -4.54 -20.64 -20.19
C PRO A 174 -4.05 -19.96 -21.47
N SER A 175 -4.91 -19.14 -22.08
CA SER A 175 -4.55 -18.30 -23.22
C SER A 175 -3.49 -17.26 -22.81
N LYS A 176 -3.60 -16.74 -21.59
CA LYS A 176 -2.69 -15.77 -20.97
C LYS A 176 -2.77 -15.87 -19.46
N ILE A 177 -1.66 -15.70 -18.77
CA ILE A 177 -1.62 -15.37 -17.33
C ILE A 177 -0.94 -14.01 -17.20
N THR A 178 -1.65 -13.04 -16.61
CA THR A 178 -1.09 -11.72 -16.37
C THR A 178 -0.93 -11.51 -14.86
N VAL A 179 0.30 -11.32 -14.42
CA VAL A 179 0.66 -11.13 -13.01
C VAL A 179 0.90 -9.64 -12.76
N VAL A 180 0.22 -9.08 -11.79
CA VAL A 180 0.36 -7.67 -11.41
C VAL A 180 0.55 -7.52 -9.91
N ASN A 181 1.27 -6.47 -9.50
CA ASN A 181 1.36 -6.08 -8.09
C ASN A 181 0.02 -5.51 -7.60
N ASP A 182 -0.25 -5.58 -6.29
CA ASP A 182 -1.50 -5.09 -5.67
C ASP A 182 -1.75 -3.60 -5.90
N THR A 183 -0.71 -2.77 -5.85
CA THR A 183 -0.83 -1.32 -6.05
C THR A 183 -1.11 -0.99 -7.52
N VAL A 184 -0.54 -1.76 -8.46
CA VAL A 184 -0.86 -1.68 -9.89
C VAL A 184 -2.30 -2.15 -10.14
N ALA A 185 -2.72 -3.22 -9.48
CA ALA A 185 -4.12 -3.68 -9.54
C ALA A 185 -5.08 -2.60 -8.98
N THR A 186 -4.72 -1.91 -7.90
CA THR A 186 -5.49 -0.77 -7.35
C THR A 186 -5.65 0.36 -8.38
N LEU A 187 -4.57 0.73 -9.09
CA LEU A 187 -4.62 1.71 -10.17
C LEU A 187 -5.57 1.28 -11.29
N LEU A 188 -5.44 0.03 -11.76
CA LEU A 188 -6.27 -0.51 -12.83
C LEU A 188 -7.75 -0.62 -12.41
N ALA A 189 -8.01 -1.00 -11.17
CA ALA A 189 -9.37 -1.05 -10.62
C ALA A 189 -10.00 0.34 -10.57
N GLY A 190 -9.27 1.35 -10.14
CA GLY A 190 -9.73 2.74 -10.14
C GLY A 190 -10.12 3.24 -11.53
N LYS A 191 -9.35 2.83 -12.55
CA LYS A 191 -9.67 3.14 -13.95
C LYS A 191 -10.90 2.38 -14.45
N ALA A 192 -11.10 1.13 -14.03
CA ALA A 192 -12.21 0.30 -14.49
C ALA A 192 -13.58 0.79 -14.04
N VAL A 193 -13.65 1.50 -12.90
CA VAL A 193 -14.91 2.04 -12.34
C VAL A 193 -15.21 3.47 -12.77
N GLU A 194 -14.37 4.06 -13.62
CA GLU A 194 -14.62 5.37 -14.23
C GLU A 194 -15.91 5.35 -15.05
N LYS A 195 -16.84 6.27 -14.74
CA LYS A 195 -18.13 6.34 -15.44
C LYS A 195 -18.26 7.64 -16.25
N ASP A 196 -18.28 8.78 -15.56
CA ASP A 196 -18.67 10.06 -16.15
C ASP A 196 -17.60 11.15 -16.00
N VAL A 197 -16.49 10.85 -15.35
CA VAL A 197 -15.39 11.80 -15.11
C VAL A 197 -14.21 11.40 -15.95
N HIS A 198 -13.75 12.34 -16.79
CA HIS A 198 -12.48 12.16 -17.50
C HIS A 198 -11.32 12.54 -16.58
N TYR A 199 -10.39 11.63 -16.38
CA TYR A 199 -9.17 11.87 -15.60
C TYR A 199 -7.95 12.02 -16.51
N SER A 200 -7.10 13.00 -16.22
CA SER A 200 -5.86 13.23 -16.98
C SER A 200 -4.75 12.25 -16.63
N ALA A 201 -4.78 11.69 -15.44
CA ALA A 201 -3.82 10.68 -14.96
C ALA A 201 -4.42 9.85 -13.83
N TYR A 202 -3.79 8.70 -13.54
CA TYR A 202 -4.26 7.75 -12.54
C TYR A 202 -3.13 7.33 -11.62
N LEU A 203 -3.43 7.28 -10.32
CA LEU A 203 -2.61 6.67 -9.27
C LEU A 203 -3.39 5.56 -8.59
N GLY A 204 -2.71 4.46 -8.28
CA GLY A 204 -3.14 3.50 -7.27
C GLY A 204 -2.34 3.76 -6.00
N PHE A 205 -3.01 3.87 -4.87
CA PHE A 205 -2.38 4.11 -3.58
C PHE A 205 -2.89 3.13 -2.54
N ILE A 206 -1.98 2.48 -1.84
CA ILE A 206 -2.29 1.59 -0.72
C ILE A 206 -1.71 2.20 0.56
N LEU A 207 -2.57 2.31 1.60
CA LEU A 207 -2.17 2.62 2.96
C LEU A 207 -2.96 1.75 3.95
N GLY A 208 -2.40 0.60 4.22
CA GLY A 208 -2.92 -0.42 5.13
C GLY A 208 -1.85 -0.88 6.09
N THR A 209 -1.57 -2.17 6.14
CA THR A 209 -0.44 -2.75 6.88
C THR A 209 0.90 -2.16 6.41
N GLY A 210 1.05 -1.99 5.08
CA GLY A 210 2.15 -1.30 4.42
C GLY A 210 1.65 -0.11 3.60
N THR A 211 2.54 0.48 2.79
CA THR A 211 2.21 1.56 1.86
C THR A 211 2.96 1.43 0.54
N ASN A 212 2.28 1.76 -0.55
CA ASN A 212 2.89 1.84 -1.87
C ASN A 212 2.04 2.72 -2.81
N VAL A 213 2.68 3.24 -3.87
CA VAL A 213 2.03 3.96 -4.97
C VAL A 213 2.38 3.31 -6.29
N ALA A 214 1.41 3.20 -7.19
CA ALA A 214 1.63 2.99 -8.61
C ALA A 214 1.08 4.17 -9.40
N TYR A 215 1.75 4.54 -10.49
CA TYR A 215 1.30 5.60 -11.38
C TYR A 215 1.65 5.26 -12.83
N ILE A 216 1.12 6.03 -13.78
CA ILE A 216 1.37 5.82 -15.21
C ILE A 216 2.51 6.74 -15.66
N GLU A 217 3.54 6.17 -16.28
CA GLU A 217 4.67 6.90 -16.85
C GLU A 217 4.75 6.69 -18.36
N LYS A 218 5.27 7.68 -19.07
CA LYS A 218 5.65 7.53 -20.47
C LYS A 218 6.87 6.63 -20.60
N ASN A 219 6.84 5.69 -21.54
CA ASN A 219 7.93 4.74 -21.74
C ASN A 219 9.27 5.44 -22.05
N GLU A 220 9.23 6.58 -22.76
CA GLU A 220 10.40 7.40 -23.09
C GLU A 220 11.13 7.97 -21.86
N ASN A 221 10.43 8.11 -20.73
CA ASN A 221 10.99 8.63 -19.48
C ASN A 221 11.65 7.52 -18.62
N ILE A 222 11.53 6.25 -19.03
CA ILE A 222 12.03 5.11 -18.27
C ILE A 222 13.43 4.75 -18.77
N GLY A 223 14.44 5.53 -18.38
CA GLY A 223 15.82 5.40 -18.90
C GLY A 223 16.50 4.05 -18.66
N LYS A 224 16.06 3.30 -17.65
CA LYS A 224 16.56 1.94 -17.39
C LYS A 224 16.03 0.88 -18.36
N LEU A 225 14.99 1.17 -19.15
CA LEU A 225 14.52 0.30 -20.23
C LEU A 225 15.13 0.77 -21.54
N LYS A 226 15.98 -0.06 -22.11
CA LYS A 226 16.49 0.17 -23.47
C LYS A 226 15.44 -0.29 -24.48
N ASP A 227 15.20 0.52 -25.50
CA ASP A 227 14.31 0.18 -26.62
C ASP A 227 12.85 -0.12 -26.24
N ALA A 228 12.35 0.52 -25.16
CA ALA A 228 10.93 0.43 -24.84
C ALA A 228 10.10 1.04 -25.97
N PRO A 229 9.03 0.35 -26.44
CA PRO A 229 8.17 0.90 -27.48
C PRO A 229 7.51 2.19 -26.98
N ALA A 230 7.20 3.11 -27.90
CA ALA A 230 6.46 4.33 -27.55
C ALA A 230 5.13 3.98 -26.87
N GLY A 231 4.73 4.77 -25.88
CA GLY A 231 3.51 4.53 -25.13
C GLY A 231 3.65 4.82 -23.63
N PHE A 232 2.85 4.13 -22.85
CA PHE A 232 2.77 4.32 -21.40
C PHE A 232 2.73 2.96 -20.71
N MET A 233 3.25 2.90 -19.50
CA MET A 233 3.06 1.75 -18.63
C MET A 233 2.88 2.20 -17.17
N ALA A 234 2.28 1.32 -16.38
CA ALA A 234 2.24 1.50 -14.95
C ALA A 234 3.63 1.24 -14.34
N ILE A 235 4.00 2.05 -13.35
CA ILE A 235 5.21 1.88 -12.55
C ILE A 235 4.81 1.48 -11.13
N ASN A 236 5.32 0.35 -10.67
CA ASN A 236 5.29 0.00 -9.25
C ASN A 236 6.49 0.66 -8.56
N THR A 237 6.22 1.62 -7.69
CA THR A 237 7.28 2.52 -7.20
C THR A 237 8.07 1.98 -6.03
N GLU A 238 7.47 1.08 -5.23
CA GLU A 238 8.00 0.61 -3.94
C GLU A 238 8.33 1.79 -3.01
N SER A 239 7.38 2.72 -2.94
CA SER A 239 7.55 4.03 -2.30
C SER A 239 7.72 3.98 -0.79
N GLY A 240 7.33 2.88 -0.14
CA GLY A 240 7.64 2.65 1.28
C GLY A 240 9.13 2.70 1.61
N GLY A 241 9.98 2.44 0.60
CA GLY A 241 11.44 2.47 0.71
C GLY A 241 12.07 3.86 0.79
N PHE A 242 11.32 4.95 0.54
CA PHE A 242 11.85 6.32 0.56
C PHE A 242 12.63 6.63 1.83
N ASN A 243 13.87 7.11 1.70
CA ASN A 243 14.79 7.28 2.82
C ASN A 243 15.36 8.70 2.98
N LYS A 244 14.89 9.68 2.19
CA LYS A 244 15.33 11.09 2.28
C LYS A 244 14.44 11.89 3.23
N ILE A 245 14.10 11.27 4.36
CA ILE A 245 13.28 11.87 5.42
C ILE A 245 13.95 11.67 6.77
N ALA A 246 13.92 12.70 7.61
CA ALA A 246 14.39 12.60 8.98
C ALA A 246 13.43 11.75 9.82
N GLN A 247 13.98 10.84 10.59
CA GLN A 247 13.26 10.04 11.56
C GLN A 247 13.34 10.68 12.95
N SER A 248 12.28 10.57 13.74
CA SER A 248 12.32 10.88 15.17
C SER A 248 13.13 9.81 15.91
N LYS A 249 13.54 10.13 17.15
CA LYS A 249 14.18 9.12 18.02
C LYS A 249 13.29 7.91 18.27
N PHE A 250 11.97 8.08 18.21
CA PHE A 250 11.01 6.99 18.39
C PHE A 250 10.96 6.07 17.18
N ASP A 251 11.00 6.64 15.95
CA ASP A 251 11.11 5.86 14.71
C ASP A 251 12.39 5.04 14.70
N GLU A 252 13.52 5.65 15.05
CA GLU A 252 14.81 4.96 15.14
C GLU A 252 14.80 3.85 16.20
N ALA A 253 14.19 4.09 17.36
CA ALA A 253 14.10 3.11 18.43
C ALA A 253 13.22 1.92 18.03
N MET A 254 12.14 2.16 17.31
CA MET A 254 11.28 1.13 16.75
C MET A 254 11.99 0.35 15.65
N ASP A 255 12.64 1.05 14.70
CA ASP A 255 13.32 0.44 13.56
C ASP A 255 14.47 -0.50 14.00
N LYS A 256 15.26 -0.11 15.00
CA LYS A 256 16.31 -0.97 15.59
C LYS A 256 15.81 -2.31 16.13
N LYS A 257 14.52 -2.42 16.44
CA LYS A 257 13.87 -3.65 16.93
C LYS A 257 13.20 -4.45 15.80
N SER A 258 13.15 -3.91 14.59
CA SER A 258 12.56 -4.58 13.44
C SER A 258 13.55 -5.56 12.82
N ALA A 259 13.02 -6.65 12.23
CA ALA A 259 13.84 -7.67 11.56
C ALA A 259 14.56 -7.11 10.31
N ASP A 260 14.03 -6.04 9.72
CA ASP A 260 14.46 -5.38 8.50
C ASP A 260 14.97 -3.95 8.77
N CYS A 261 15.70 -3.77 9.89
CA CYS A 261 16.25 -2.49 10.33
C CYS A 261 16.95 -1.72 9.20
N GLY A 262 16.63 -0.43 9.07
CA GLY A 262 17.20 0.47 8.08
C GLY A 262 16.52 0.43 6.71
N THR A 263 15.59 -0.48 6.48
CA THR A 263 14.79 -0.55 5.25
C THR A 263 13.38 -0.01 5.46
N GLN A 264 12.64 0.24 4.38
CA GLN A 264 11.24 0.68 4.39
C GLN A 264 10.97 1.86 5.36
N ARG A 265 11.87 2.83 5.41
CA ARG A 265 11.82 3.92 6.40
C ARG A 265 10.54 4.71 6.34
N PHE A 266 10.09 5.05 5.14
CA PHE A 266 8.88 5.85 4.96
C PHE A 266 7.63 5.05 5.35
N GLU A 267 7.54 3.81 4.92
CA GLU A 267 6.45 2.90 5.30
C GLU A 267 6.34 2.80 6.83
N LYS A 268 7.47 2.62 7.51
CA LYS A 268 7.52 2.51 8.97
C LYS A 268 7.01 3.75 9.71
N MET A 269 7.03 4.92 9.05
CA MET A 269 6.55 6.18 9.65
C MET A 269 5.06 6.43 9.47
N ILE A 270 4.37 5.74 8.51
CA ILE A 270 2.98 6.04 8.15
C ILE A 270 2.04 4.83 8.14
N ALA A 271 2.56 3.61 7.96
CA ALA A 271 1.72 2.43 7.74
C ALA A 271 1.28 1.74 9.05
N GLY A 272 0.12 1.08 8.96
CA GLY A 272 -0.59 0.52 10.10
C GLY A 272 0.18 -0.55 10.89
N ALA A 273 1.14 -1.25 10.29
CA ALA A 273 1.96 -2.21 11.03
C ALA A 273 2.88 -1.56 12.08
N TYR A 274 3.09 -0.24 12.01
CA TYR A 274 4.17 0.41 12.75
C TYR A 274 3.71 1.51 13.71
N LEU A 275 2.57 2.18 13.47
CA LEU A 275 2.15 3.33 14.28
C LEU A 275 1.99 2.99 15.76
N GLY A 276 1.45 1.81 16.09
CA GLY A 276 1.36 1.34 17.48
C GLY A 276 2.74 1.12 18.11
N ARG A 277 3.67 0.56 17.35
CA ARG A 277 5.05 0.34 17.81
C ARG A 277 5.79 1.65 18.06
N ILE A 278 5.59 2.67 17.21
CA ILE A 278 6.13 4.02 17.41
C ILE A 278 5.51 4.63 18.67
N GLY A 279 4.18 4.53 18.84
CA GLY A 279 3.48 5.00 20.04
C GLY A 279 4.00 4.36 21.33
N LEU A 280 4.34 3.07 21.29
CA LEU A 280 4.97 2.39 22.41
C LEU A 280 6.35 2.98 22.76
N GLU A 281 7.18 3.32 21.77
CA GLU A 281 8.46 3.97 22.02
C GLU A 281 8.28 5.39 22.57
N VAL A 282 7.27 6.13 22.10
CA VAL A 282 6.87 7.44 22.67
C VAL A 282 6.53 7.27 24.16
N PHE A 283 5.66 6.32 24.49
CA PHE A 283 5.25 6.09 25.88
C PHE A 283 6.41 5.66 26.77
N LYS A 284 7.28 4.76 26.30
CA LYS A 284 8.45 4.32 27.07
C LYS A 284 9.45 5.45 27.33
N ALA A 285 9.67 6.31 26.37
CA ALA A 285 10.52 7.48 26.53
C ALA A 285 9.89 8.49 27.50
N ALA A 286 8.61 8.82 27.33
CA ALA A 286 7.87 9.72 28.21
C ALA A 286 7.81 9.19 29.67
N ALA A 287 7.65 7.88 29.85
CA ALA A 287 7.68 7.26 31.18
C ALA A 287 9.04 7.45 31.89
N ARG A 288 10.16 7.37 31.13
CA ARG A 288 11.49 7.64 31.71
C ARG A 288 11.70 9.11 32.11
N GLU A 289 11.07 10.03 31.38
CA GLU A 289 11.11 11.48 31.63
C GLU A 289 10.09 11.94 32.68
N GLY A 290 9.32 11.01 33.28
CA GLY A 290 8.41 11.32 34.37
C GLY A 290 7.09 11.96 34.01
N PHE A 291 6.58 11.69 32.79
CA PHE A 291 5.28 12.20 32.33
C PHE A 291 4.09 11.47 32.96
N PHE A 292 4.30 10.29 33.54
CA PHE A 292 3.26 9.43 34.10
C PHE A 292 3.46 9.19 35.62
N SER A 293 2.40 8.76 36.30
CA SER A 293 2.48 8.24 37.64
C SER A 293 3.44 7.05 37.75
N ASP A 294 3.90 6.71 38.93
CA ASP A 294 4.84 5.59 39.12
C ASP A 294 4.22 4.25 38.70
N GLU A 295 2.90 4.07 38.94
CA GLU A 295 2.18 2.87 38.52
C GLU A 295 2.11 2.77 36.96
N ALA A 296 1.67 3.84 36.30
CA ALA A 296 1.61 3.86 34.84
C ALA A 296 2.99 3.74 34.18
N LYS A 297 4.01 4.39 34.76
CA LYS A 297 5.40 4.26 34.36
C LYS A 297 5.88 2.81 34.41
N ALA A 298 5.62 2.12 35.53
CA ALA A 298 6.01 0.72 35.68
C ALA A 298 5.30 -0.17 34.62
N ALA A 299 4.00 0.03 34.45
CA ALA A 299 3.19 -0.74 33.47
C ALA A 299 3.64 -0.49 32.01
N VAL A 300 3.86 0.77 31.62
CA VAL A 300 4.37 1.13 30.27
C VAL A 300 5.70 0.47 29.96
N LEU A 301 6.64 0.49 30.92
CA LEU A 301 7.98 -0.08 30.70
C LEU A 301 7.96 -1.60 30.53
N GLN A 302 6.94 -2.29 31.07
CA GLN A 302 6.74 -3.73 30.93
C GLN A 302 5.94 -4.10 29.67
N LEU A 303 5.24 -3.14 29.03
CA LEU A 303 4.45 -3.42 27.84
C LEU A 303 5.36 -3.89 26.69
N GLY A 304 5.17 -5.14 26.24
CA GLY A 304 6.02 -5.80 25.24
C GLY A 304 5.75 -5.35 23.82
N ALA A 305 4.46 -5.19 23.47
CA ALA A 305 3.99 -4.81 22.13
C ALA A 305 2.75 -3.92 22.23
N LEU A 306 2.51 -3.14 21.20
CA LEU A 306 1.31 -2.33 21.05
C LEU A 306 0.90 -2.32 19.57
N GLU A 307 -0.31 -2.76 19.29
CA GLU A 307 -0.89 -2.72 17.96
C GLU A 307 -1.41 -1.32 17.62
N SER A 308 -1.30 -0.94 16.34
CA SER A 308 -1.79 0.38 15.90
C SER A 308 -3.29 0.56 16.11
N TYR A 309 -4.05 -0.52 15.99
CA TYR A 309 -5.48 -0.54 16.25
C TYR A 309 -5.83 -0.21 17.73
N ASP A 310 -5.04 -0.73 18.68
CA ASP A 310 -5.26 -0.45 20.09
C ASP A 310 -4.89 1.00 20.42
N LEU A 311 -3.77 1.48 19.88
CA LEU A 311 -3.36 2.87 20.02
C LEU A 311 -4.39 3.84 19.43
N ASP A 312 -4.90 3.55 18.24
CA ASP A 312 -5.90 4.34 17.54
C ASP A 312 -7.20 4.45 18.36
N ASN A 313 -7.76 3.32 18.81
CA ASN A 313 -8.97 3.30 19.62
C ASN A 313 -8.78 4.01 20.97
N PHE A 314 -7.61 3.88 21.60
CA PHE A 314 -7.28 4.59 22.83
C PHE A 314 -7.24 6.12 22.61
N CYS A 315 -6.58 6.58 21.57
CA CYS A 315 -6.51 8.01 21.24
C CYS A 315 -7.89 8.57 20.87
N ALA A 316 -8.68 7.82 20.13
CA ALA A 316 -10.04 8.20 19.73
C ALA A 316 -11.09 8.07 20.84
N MET A 317 -10.73 7.53 22.01
CA MET A 317 -11.67 7.16 23.08
C MET A 317 -12.81 6.25 22.56
N HIS A 318 -12.49 5.35 21.62
CA HIS A 318 -13.46 4.49 20.98
C HIS A 318 -13.51 3.12 21.64
N ASP A 319 -14.68 2.79 22.18
CA ASP A 319 -14.97 1.45 22.70
C ASP A 319 -15.44 0.56 21.50
N ASN A 320 -14.64 -0.42 21.19
CA ASN A 320 -14.94 -1.41 20.14
C ASN A 320 -15.42 -2.76 20.70
N GLY A 321 -15.76 -2.81 21.98
CA GLY A 321 -16.20 -4.01 22.70
C GLY A 321 -15.07 -5.02 22.96
N LYS A 322 -13.79 -4.63 22.78
CA LYS A 322 -12.62 -5.48 23.08
C LYS A 322 -11.73 -4.83 24.13
N PRO A 323 -11.05 -5.63 24.97
CA PRO A 323 -10.06 -5.10 25.91
C PRO A 323 -9.00 -4.29 25.17
N ASN A 324 -8.65 -3.12 25.70
CA ASN A 324 -7.56 -2.30 25.18
C ASN A 324 -6.43 -2.27 26.22
N PRO A 325 -5.22 -2.75 25.92
CA PRO A 325 -4.13 -2.84 26.90
C PRO A 325 -3.73 -1.49 27.48
N LEU A 326 -3.95 -0.39 26.77
CA LEU A 326 -3.63 0.95 27.27
C LEU A 326 -4.59 1.44 28.36
N LEU A 327 -5.82 0.91 28.43
CA LEU A 327 -6.75 1.22 29.53
C LEU A 327 -6.35 0.51 30.83
N GLU A 328 -5.65 -0.62 30.75
CA GLU A 328 -5.06 -1.32 31.89
C GLU A 328 -3.76 -0.65 32.35
N VAL A 329 -2.96 -0.14 31.40
CA VAL A 329 -1.71 0.59 31.67
C VAL A 329 -1.98 1.96 32.30
N PHE A 330 -2.90 2.72 31.72
CA PHE A 330 -3.25 4.07 32.19
C PHE A 330 -4.59 4.04 32.94
N THR A 331 -4.56 3.72 34.22
CA THR A 331 -5.77 3.61 35.04
C THR A 331 -6.29 4.97 35.47
N ASP A 332 -5.41 5.95 35.65
CA ASP A 332 -5.74 7.33 36.02
C ASP A 332 -6.05 8.20 34.78
N GLU A 333 -7.05 9.10 34.90
CA GLU A 333 -7.48 9.93 33.77
C GLU A 333 -6.44 10.99 33.37
N LYS A 334 -5.61 11.46 34.30
CA LYS A 334 -4.53 12.39 34.00
C LYS A 334 -3.46 11.70 33.14
N ASP A 335 -3.10 10.46 33.48
CA ASP A 335 -2.18 9.66 32.67
C ASP A 335 -2.76 9.34 31.31
N ARG A 336 -4.06 9.01 31.22
CA ARG A 336 -4.76 8.81 29.93
C ARG A 336 -4.72 10.06 29.07
N ALA A 337 -5.03 11.22 29.64
CA ALA A 337 -5.01 12.49 28.90
C ALA A 337 -3.60 12.81 28.41
N THR A 338 -2.58 12.61 29.22
CA THR A 338 -1.17 12.79 28.86
C THR A 338 -0.76 11.83 27.76
N ALA A 339 -1.12 10.55 27.88
CA ALA A 339 -0.81 9.53 26.88
C ALA A 339 -1.45 9.84 25.51
N ARG A 340 -2.71 10.28 25.47
CA ARG A 340 -3.39 10.69 24.24
C ARG A 340 -2.69 11.89 23.58
N ARG A 341 -2.29 12.90 24.36
CA ARG A 341 -1.54 14.06 23.84
C ARG A 341 -0.19 13.67 23.25
N LEU A 342 0.46 12.66 23.81
CA LEU A 342 1.73 12.13 23.31
C LEU A 342 1.56 11.28 22.04
N ALA A 343 0.49 10.50 21.94
CA ALA A 343 0.32 9.52 20.87
C ALA A 343 -0.43 10.06 19.63
N THR A 344 -1.42 10.95 19.81
CA THR A 344 -2.20 11.50 18.68
C THR A 344 -1.32 12.10 17.57
N PRO A 345 -0.23 12.84 17.88
CA PRO A 345 0.68 13.37 16.85
C PRO A 345 1.39 12.32 15.99
N VAL A 346 1.45 11.06 16.42
CA VAL A 346 1.96 9.96 15.57
C VAL A 346 1.05 9.75 14.35
N PHE A 347 -0.27 9.76 14.57
CA PHE A 347 -1.25 9.63 13.48
C PHE A 347 -1.35 10.92 12.64
N GLU A 348 -1.29 12.08 13.26
CA GLU A 348 -1.29 13.37 12.56
C GLU A 348 -0.09 13.48 11.60
N ARG A 349 1.11 13.15 12.07
CA ARG A 349 2.31 13.10 11.24
C ARG A 349 2.15 12.12 10.09
N ALA A 350 1.63 10.92 10.35
CA ALA A 350 1.39 9.93 9.31
C ALA A 350 0.45 10.45 8.21
N ALA A 351 -0.61 11.17 8.57
CA ALA A 351 -1.51 11.80 7.59
C ALA A 351 -0.83 12.91 6.78
N ILE A 352 -0.04 13.77 7.41
CA ILE A 352 0.72 14.83 6.73
C ILE A 352 1.73 14.22 5.75
N LEU A 353 2.48 13.22 6.17
CA LEU A 353 3.45 12.53 5.32
C LEU A 353 2.77 11.80 4.16
N THR A 354 1.58 11.23 4.38
CA THR A 354 0.75 10.63 3.32
C THR A 354 0.37 11.69 2.28
N ALA A 355 -0.02 12.88 2.69
CA ALA A 355 -0.33 13.96 1.76
C ALA A 355 0.89 14.40 0.92
N ILE A 356 2.06 14.53 1.55
CA ILE A 356 3.32 14.86 0.88
C ILE A 356 3.66 13.78 -0.17
N HIS A 357 3.53 12.52 0.22
CA HIS A 357 3.72 11.37 -0.64
C HIS A 357 2.83 11.45 -1.89
N LEU A 358 1.51 11.59 -1.70
CA LEU A 358 0.56 11.72 -2.80
C LEU A 358 0.83 12.96 -3.66
N ALA A 359 1.13 14.13 -3.05
CA ALA A 359 1.44 15.33 -3.80
C ALA A 359 2.63 15.16 -4.75
N ALA A 360 3.69 14.48 -4.29
CA ALA A 360 4.87 14.22 -5.12
C ALA A 360 4.51 13.40 -6.37
N PHE A 361 3.67 12.36 -6.23
CA PHE A 361 3.23 11.54 -7.37
C PHE A 361 2.21 12.24 -8.25
N ILE A 362 1.25 12.98 -7.68
CA ILE A 362 0.29 13.78 -8.46
C ILE A 362 1.06 14.76 -9.35
N ILE A 363 2.01 15.51 -8.80
CA ILE A 363 2.84 16.46 -9.57
C ILE A 363 3.66 15.72 -10.64
N LYS A 364 4.23 14.55 -10.32
CA LYS A 364 5.03 13.73 -11.27
C LYS A 364 4.25 13.33 -12.50
N THR A 365 2.95 13.09 -12.39
CA THR A 365 2.12 12.72 -13.55
C THR A 365 2.03 13.82 -14.60
N GLY A 366 2.21 15.07 -14.22
CA GLY A 366 1.98 16.25 -15.08
C GLY A 366 0.50 16.49 -15.41
N GLY A 367 -0.42 15.71 -14.84
CA GLY A 367 -1.87 15.83 -15.03
C GLY A 367 -2.51 16.89 -14.11
N GLY A 368 -3.84 17.00 -14.21
CA GLY A 368 -4.67 17.85 -13.34
C GLY A 368 -4.60 19.36 -13.63
N THR A 369 -3.97 19.79 -14.71
CA THR A 369 -3.92 21.21 -15.12
C THR A 369 -5.25 21.72 -15.67
N ASP A 370 -6.11 20.82 -16.14
CA ASP A 370 -7.49 21.09 -16.46
C ASP A 370 -8.39 20.70 -15.27
N PRO A 371 -9.18 21.66 -14.70
CA PRO A 371 -10.09 21.36 -13.59
C PRO A 371 -11.15 20.28 -13.92
N TYR A 372 -11.47 20.11 -15.19
CA TYR A 372 -12.43 19.11 -15.67
C TYR A 372 -11.78 17.73 -15.95
N ALA A 373 -10.46 17.65 -15.86
CA ALA A 373 -9.69 16.44 -16.01
C ALA A 373 -8.68 16.28 -14.84
N PRO A 374 -9.16 16.09 -13.60
CA PRO A 374 -8.27 15.96 -12.44
C PRO A 374 -7.42 14.70 -12.51
N VAL A 375 -6.40 14.63 -11.66
CA VAL A 375 -5.66 13.38 -11.42
C VAL A 375 -6.48 12.49 -10.50
N ASN A 376 -6.76 11.24 -10.90
CA ASN A 376 -7.44 10.27 -10.04
C ASN A 376 -6.42 9.57 -9.11
N VAL A 377 -6.70 9.55 -7.82
CA VAL A 377 -5.98 8.75 -6.83
C VAL A 377 -6.96 7.73 -6.25
N CYS A 378 -6.88 6.50 -6.74
CA CYS A 378 -7.65 5.38 -6.21
C CYS A 378 -6.97 4.85 -4.95
N ILE A 379 -7.66 4.94 -3.81
CA ILE A 379 -7.10 4.65 -2.48
C ILE A 379 -7.67 3.36 -1.93
N ASP A 380 -6.80 2.45 -1.51
CA ASP A 380 -7.10 1.26 -0.73
C ASP A 380 -6.32 1.26 0.59
N GLY A 381 -6.87 0.61 1.59
CA GLY A 381 -6.19 0.33 2.84
C GLY A 381 -6.86 0.85 4.09
N SER A 382 -6.81 0.01 5.12
CA SER A 382 -7.52 0.26 6.39
C SER A 382 -6.93 1.40 7.21
N THR A 383 -5.64 1.66 7.11
CA THR A 383 -5.01 2.77 7.84
C THR A 383 -5.54 4.12 7.36
N TYR A 384 -5.76 4.27 6.05
CA TYR A 384 -6.33 5.50 5.52
C TYR A 384 -7.78 5.72 5.97
N TYR A 385 -8.62 4.69 5.86
CA TYR A 385 -10.08 4.85 6.07
C TYR A 385 -10.56 4.59 7.49
N LYS A 386 -9.82 3.80 8.29
CA LYS A 386 -10.32 3.33 9.60
C LYS A 386 -9.61 3.98 10.79
N THR A 387 -8.57 4.78 10.57
CA THR A 387 -7.94 5.58 11.64
C THR A 387 -8.96 6.58 12.20
N ARG A 388 -9.10 6.58 13.52
CA ARG A 388 -10.04 7.39 14.29
C ARG A 388 -9.38 8.39 15.22
N ALA A 389 -8.11 8.16 15.58
CA ALA A 389 -7.33 9.05 16.44
C ALA A 389 -7.29 10.49 15.92
N VAL A 390 -7.37 10.63 14.60
CA VAL A 390 -7.45 11.89 13.87
C VAL A 390 -8.39 11.73 12.68
N SER A 391 -8.93 12.82 12.14
CA SER A 391 -9.64 12.84 10.85
C SER A 391 -8.65 12.65 9.70
N PHE A 392 -8.09 11.43 9.57
CA PHE A 392 -6.97 11.12 8.69
C PHE A 392 -7.21 11.57 7.22
N PRO A 393 -8.33 11.20 6.55
CA PRO A 393 -8.60 11.65 5.18
C PRO A 393 -8.72 13.16 5.05
N GLU A 394 -9.27 13.84 6.05
CA GLU A 394 -9.45 15.31 6.05
C GLU A 394 -8.11 16.02 6.18
N ILE A 395 -7.19 15.51 7.03
CA ILE A 395 -5.84 16.03 7.13
C ILE A 395 -5.12 15.85 5.80
N VAL A 396 -5.18 14.66 5.20
CA VAL A 396 -4.57 14.39 3.90
C VAL A 396 -5.10 15.36 2.84
N LYS A 397 -6.43 15.53 2.77
CA LYS A 397 -7.04 16.45 1.80
C LYS A 397 -6.61 17.89 2.02
N ARG A 398 -6.65 18.38 3.25
CA ARG A 398 -6.22 19.76 3.60
C ARG A 398 -4.78 20.02 3.18
N GLU A 399 -3.88 19.09 3.48
CA GLU A 399 -2.45 19.23 3.15
C GLU A 399 -2.21 19.14 1.63
N LEU A 400 -2.94 18.28 0.92
CA LEU A 400 -2.91 18.22 -0.54
C LEU A 400 -3.40 19.52 -1.17
N ASP A 401 -4.55 20.05 -0.71
CA ASP A 401 -5.10 21.32 -1.18
C ASP A 401 -4.06 22.45 -1.00
N ALA A 402 -3.39 22.50 0.15
CA ALA A 402 -2.36 23.51 0.41
C ALA A 402 -1.15 23.41 -0.53
N MET A 403 -0.73 22.18 -0.89
CA MET A 403 0.44 21.98 -1.75
C MET A 403 0.14 22.11 -3.26
N LEU A 404 -1.07 21.75 -3.69
CA LEU A 404 -1.42 21.62 -5.11
C LEU A 404 -2.17 22.83 -5.67
N SER A 405 -2.95 23.58 -4.84
CA SER A 405 -3.69 24.76 -5.28
C SER A 405 -2.78 25.87 -5.84
N ALA A 406 -1.63 26.10 -5.22
CA ALA A 406 -0.65 27.07 -5.71
C ALA A 406 -0.05 26.69 -7.09
N ARG A 407 -0.23 25.43 -7.51
CA ARG A 407 0.21 24.90 -8.80
C ARG A 407 -0.93 24.76 -9.81
N ASN A 408 -2.16 25.12 -9.44
CA ASN A 408 -3.38 24.89 -10.20
C ASN A 408 -3.54 23.43 -10.65
N ILE A 409 -3.23 22.48 -9.77
CA ILE A 409 -3.37 21.05 -10.01
C ILE A 409 -4.64 20.55 -9.32
N SER A 410 -5.56 20.01 -10.11
CA SER A 410 -6.79 19.38 -9.66
C SER A 410 -6.60 17.87 -9.49
N TYR A 411 -7.18 17.30 -8.43
CA TYR A 411 -7.12 15.88 -8.13
C TYR A 411 -8.45 15.40 -7.56
N ALA A 412 -8.68 14.09 -7.63
CA ALA A 412 -9.79 13.42 -7.00
C ALA A 412 -9.27 12.24 -6.17
N LEU A 413 -9.70 12.15 -4.91
CA LEU A 413 -9.46 10.98 -4.06
C LEU A 413 -10.68 10.08 -4.19
N THR A 414 -10.49 8.89 -4.78
CA THR A 414 -11.57 7.94 -5.00
C THR A 414 -11.36 6.70 -4.15
N VAL A 415 -12.47 6.18 -3.64
CA VAL A 415 -12.46 4.92 -2.89
C VAL A 415 -12.27 3.77 -3.89
N CYS A 416 -11.34 2.90 -3.59
CA CYS A 416 -11.12 1.72 -4.39
C CYS A 416 -12.36 0.80 -4.32
N PRO A 417 -12.78 0.19 -5.42
CA PRO A 417 -13.89 -0.75 -5.40
C PRO A 417 -13.59 -1.94 -4.48
N ASP A 418 -14.63 -2.54 -3.94
CA ASP A 418 -14.50 -3.77 -3.16
C ASP A 418 -13.71 -4.83 -3.96
N CYS A 419 -12.81 -5.52 -3.28
CA CYS A 419 -11.94 -6.49 -3.92
C CYS A 419 -11.07 -5.92 -5.08
N ALA A 420 -10.61 -4.67 -4.96
CA ALA A 420 -9.78 -4.02 -5.96
C ALA A 420 -8.63 -4.85 -6.54
N PRO A 421 -7.87 -5.64 -5.74
CA PRO A 421 -6.85 -6.52 -6.28
C PRO A 421 -7.39 -7.52 -7.32
N MET A 422 -8.59 -8.06 -7.10
CA MET A 422 -9.24 -8.97 -8.06
C MET A 422 -9.72 -8.21 -9.31
N VAL A 423 -10.34 -7.04 -9.13
CA VAL A 423 -10.80 -6.19 -10.23
C VAL A 423 -9.63 -5.77 -11.11
N GLY A 424 -8.55 -5.26 -10.50
CA GLY A 424 -7.37 -4.83 -11.24
C GLY A 424 -6.65 -5.97 -11.97
N ALA A 425 -6.57 -7.15 -11.35
CA ALA A 425 -6.04 -8.34 -12.01
C ALA A 425 -6.89 -8.76 -13.22
N ALA A 426 -8.23 -8.66 -13.10
CA ALA A 426 -9.13 -8.90 -14.23
C ALA A 426 -8.89 -7.91 -15.38
N VAL A 427 -8.77 -6.61 -15.05
CA VAL A 427 -8.45 -5.57 -16.04
C VAL A 427 -7.16 -5.92 -16.76
N ALA A 428 -6.10 -6.26 -16.03
CA ALA A 428 -4.81 -6.62 -16.61
C ALA A 428 -4.88 -7.83 -17.56
N ALA A 429 -5.67 -8.84 -17.19
CA ALA A 429 -5.87 -10.02 -18.05
C ALA A 429 -6.70 -9.73 -19.30
N LEU A 430 -7.69 -8.83 -19.21
CA LEU A 430 -8.62 -8.47 -20.28
C LEU A 430 -8.12 -7.33 -21.18
N LEU A 431 -7.00 -6.69 -20.87
CA LEU A 431 -6.34 -5.69 -21.70
C LEU A 431 -5.76 -6.36 -22.98
N LYS A 432 -6.07 -5.71 -24.12
CA LYS A 432 -5.58 -6.07 -25.47
C LYS A 432 -4.36 -5.23 -25.85
#